data_2dbedb43493c54f19bdf14874b3b862d
#
_entry.id   2dbedb43493c54f19bdf14874b3b862d
#
_cell.length_a   1.000
_cell.length_b   1.000
_cell.length_c   1.000
_cell.angle_alpha   90.00
_cell.angle_beta   90.00
_cell.angle_gamma   90.00
#
_symmetry.space_group_name_H-M   'P 1'
#
loop_
_entity.id
_entity.type
_entity.pdbx_description
1 polymer ?
#
loop_
_entity_poly.entity_id
_entity_poly.type
_entity_poly.pdbx_seq_one_letter_code
_entity_poly.pdbx_strand_id
1 'polypeptide(L)'
;MSLRGKFVSELELNTAAHKYYKVFKHQVSHIPNISPGIFKNIEVHEGDWDSHGHGSIKIWNYNIDGKDEVFKERVEFDDEKLAVTFVGLEGDVFEHYKTFKATHLVVPKGLEHSSVVLTLEYEKLGDDSPYPYKYLDLMNNLAKDIESHL
;
A
#
# COMPACT_ATOMS: atom_id res chain seq x y z
N MET A 1 -6.98 -25.24 -11.78
CA MET A 1 -6.72 -24.52 -10.53
C MET A 1 -6.40 -23.05 -10.87
N SER A 2 -7.02 -22.12 -10.15
CA SER A 2 -6.73 -20.70 -10.36
C SER A 2 -5.47 -20.29 -9.59
N LEU A 3 -4.59 -19.54 -10.26
CA LEU A 3 -3.40 -18.94 -9.64
C LEU A 3 -3.69 -17.53 -9.09
N ARG A 4 -4.89 -17.00 -9.35
CA ARG A 4 -5.33 -15.71 -8.85
C ARG A 4 -5.88 -15.83 -7.44
N GLY A 5 -5.62 -14.82 -6.63
CA GLY A 5 -6.12 -14.75 -5.27
C GLY A 5 -6.30 -13.33 -4.79
N LYS A 6 -6.97 -13.22 -3.64
CA LYS A 6 -7.23 -11.95 -2.99
C LYS A 6 -7.29 -12.16 -1.49
N PHE A 7 -6.55 -11.33 -0.74
CA PHE A 7 -6.65 -11.25 0.71
C PHE A 7 -7.25 -9.91 1.10
N VAL A 8 -8.10 -9.94 2.11
CA VAL A 8 -8.74 -8.74 2.65
C VAL A 8 -8.55 -8.72 4.17
N SER A 9 -8.15 -7.56 4.69
CA SER A 9 -8.00 -7.32 6.12
C SER A 9 -8.66 -5.98 6.43
N GLU A 10 -9.30 -5.87 7.60
CA GLU A 10 -9.93 -4.63 8.02
C GLU A 10 -9.39 -4.22 9.39
N LEU A 11 -9.02 -2.95 9.53
CA LEU A 11 -8.53 -2.37 10.78
C LEU A 11 -9.40 -1.19 11.18
N GLU A 12 -9.75 -1.12 12.47
CA GLU A 12 -10.41 0.05 13.03
C GLU A 12 -9.40 1.17 13.24
N LEU A 13 -9.82 2.40 12.92
CA LEU A 13 -8.99 3.60 13.05
C LEU A 13 -9.68 4.59 13.98
N ASN A 14 -8.93 5.11 14.96
CA ASN A 14 -9.40 6.17 15.86
C ASN A 14 -9.07 7.54 15.27
N THR A 15 -9.45 7.76 14.03
CA THR A 15 -9.19 9.01 13.31
C THR A 15 -10.24 9.18 12.20
N ALA A 16 -10.42 10.42 11.77
CA ALA A 16 -11.30 10.72 10.64
C ALA A 16 -10.73 10.09 9.36
N ALA A 17 -11.62 9.57 8.52
CA ALA A 17 -11.22 8.85 7.30
C ALA A 17 -10.33 9.70 6.38
N HIS A 18 -10.65 10.98 6.20
CA HIS A 18 -9.88 11.84 5.30
C HIS A 18 -8.43 12.04 5.76
N LYS A 19 -8.16 11.96 7.08
CA LYS A 19 -6.81 12.13 7.61
C LYS A 19 -5.90 10.98 7.20
N TYR A 20 -6.42 9.75 7.27
CA TYR A 20 -5.68 8.58 6.80
C TYR A 20 -5.43 8.66 5.29
N TYR A 21 -6.49 8.92 4.52
CA TYR A 21 -6.40 9.02 3.06
C TYR A 21 -5.40 10.08 2.62
N LYS A 22 -5.37 11.23 3.32
CA LYS A 22 -4.48 12.34 3.02
C LYS A 22 -3.00 11.97 3.09
N VAL A 23 -2.63 11.00 3.93
CA VAL A 23 -1.23 10.56 4.02
C VAL A 23 -0.75 10.06 2.67
N PHE A 24 -1.54 9.24 1.99
CA PHE A 24 -1.18 8.76 0.65
C PHE A 24 -1.36 9.83 -0.42
N LYS A 25 -2.38 10.66 -0.31
CA LYS A 25 -2.69 11.66 -1.33
C LYS A 25 -1.71 12.83 -1.31
N HIS A 26 -1.36 13.33 -0.12
CA HIS A 26 -0.60 14.56 0.03
C HIS A 26 0.69 14.43 0.85
N GLN A 27 0.89 13.33 1.55
CA GLN A 27 2.02 13.18 2.47
C GLN A 27 2.79 11.87 2.22
N VAL A 28 2.72 11.33 1.02
CA VAL A 28 3.34 10.02 0.72
C VAL A 28 4.85 10.05 0.93
N SER A 29 5.51 11.20 0.71
CA SER A 29 6.94 11.35 0.95
C SER A 29 7.32 11.23 2.43
N HIS A 30 6.35 11.34 3.34
CA HIS A 30 6.58 11.21 4.77
C HIS A 30 6.55 9.76 5.25
N ILE A 31 6.10 8.81 4.45
CA ILE A 31 5.94 7.41 4.88
C ILE A 31 7.22 6.79 5.42
N PRO A 32 8.42 7.01 4.85
CA PRO A 32 9.63 6.50 5.47
C PRO A 32 9.89 7.03 6.89
N ASN A 33 9.41 8.24 7.20
CA ASN A 33 9.51 8.81 8.55
C ASN A 33 8.39 8.30 9.47
N ILE A 34 7.23 7.97 8.90
CA ILE A 34 6.09 7.42 9.64
C ILE A 34 6.32 5.97 10.00
N SER A 35 6.88 5.20 9.06
CA SER A 35 7.09 3.76 9.22
C SER A 35 8.54 3.38 8.91
N PRO A 36 9.53 3.88 9.67
CA PRO A 36 10.94 3.69 9.37
C PRO A 36 11.41 2.25 9.56
N GLY A 37 10.68 1.44 10.30
CA GLY A 37 10.98 0.02 10.46
C GLY A 37 10.71 -0.81 9.21
N ILE A 38 9.93 -0.28 8.27
CA ILE A 38 9.55 -0.97 7.03
C ILE A 38 10.17 -0.27 5.83
N PHE A 39 9.93 1.04 5.67
CA PHE A 39 10.30 1.78 4.46
C PHE A 39 11.58 2.58 4.67
N LYS A 40 12.55 2.40 3.76
CA LYS A 40 13.81 3.15 3.76
C LYS A 40 13.68 4.47 3.02
N ASN A 41 13.12 4.42 1.83
CA ASN A 41 12.84 5.60 1.03
C ASN A 41 11.79 5.34 -0.03
N ILE A 42 11.30 6.43 -0.61
CA ILE A 42 10.39 6.44 -1.75
C ILE A 42 10.96 7.41 -2.76
N GLU A 43 11.06 6.98 -4.03
CA GLU A 43 11.56 7.79 -5.13
C GLU A 43 10.44 8.04 -6.14
N VAL A 44 10.32 9.27 -6.63
CA VAL A 44 9.42 9.60 -7.73
C VAL A 44 10.12 9.21 -9.04
N HIS A 45 9.50 8.32 -9.80
CA HIS A 45 10.04 7.90 -11.10
C HIS A 45 9.44 8.74 -12.23
N GLU A 46 8.13 8.98 -12.18
CA GLU A 46 7.45 9.88 -13.12
C GLU A 46 6.54 10.81 -12.34
N GLY A 47 6.58 12.10 -12.69
CA GLY A 47 5.94 13.17 -11.94
C GLY A 47 6.90 13.77 -10.93
N ASP A 48 6.38 14.56 -10.01
CA ASP A 48 7.13 15.08 -8.88
C ASP A 48 6.25 15.07 -7.63
N TRP A 49 6.82 15.47 -6.48
CA TRP A 49 6.07 15.44 -5.22
C TRP A 49 4.90 16.45 -5.21
N ASP A 50 5.05 17.57 -5.91
CA ASP A 50 4.02 18.60 -5.96
C ASP A 50 2.88 18.23 -6.89
N SER A 51 3.19 17.49 -7.97
CA SER A 51 2.20 16.99 -8.92
C SER A 51 1.82 15.53 -8.67
N HIS A 52 2.10 15.03 -7.47
CA HIS A 52 1.72 13.67 -7.06
C HIS A 52 0.22 13.48 -7.16
N GLY A 53 -0.21 12.59 -8.01
CA GLY A 53 -1.62 12.36 -8.22
C GLY A 53 -1.85 11.04 -8.93
N HIS A 54 -3.09 10.87 -9.40
CA HIS A 54 -3.49 9.66 -10.11
C HIS A 54 -2.55 9.38 -11.29
N GLY A 55 -2.03 8.16 -11.34
CA GLY A 55 -1.15 7.69 -12.41
C GLY A 55 0.33 7.97 -12.21
N SER A 56 0.74 8.67 -11.15
CA SER A 56 2.17 8.88 -10.89
C SER A 56 2.85 7.55 -10.54
N ILE A 57 4.15 7.46 -10.86
CA ILE A 57 4.92 6.23 -10.68
C ILE A 57 6.01 6.48 -9.64
N LYS A 58 6.08 5.60 -8.64
CA LYS A 58 7.05 5.67 -7.55
C LYS A 58 7.76 4.37 -7.37
N ILE A 59 8.94 4.45 -6.78
CA ILE A 59 9.75 3.31 -6.40
C ILE A 59 9.87 3.31 -4.88
N TRP A 60 9.43 2.22 -4.25
CA TRP A 60 9.48 2.03 -2.81
C TRP A 60 10.64 1.10 -2.48
N ASN A 61 11.48 1.52 -1.54
CA ASN A 61 12.54 0.69 -0.99
C ASN A 61 12.18 0.34 0.44
N TYR A 62 12.06 -0.94 0.74
CA TYR A 62 11.56 -1.42 2.02
C TYR A 62 12.31 -2.67 2.47
N ASN A 63 12.17 -2.98 3.75
CA ASN A 63 12.69 -4.22 4.34
C ASN A 63 11.53 -5.10 4.77
N ILE A 64 11.58 -6.36 4.40
CA ILE A 64 10.58 -7.34 4.76
C ILE A 64 11.28 -8.65 5.14
N ASP A 65 10.99 -9.13 6.35
CA ASP A 65 11.61 -10.35 6.91
C ASP A 65 13.14 -10.31 6.85
N GLY A 66 13.74 -9.14 7.09
CA GLY A 66 15.18 -8.96 7.05
C GLY A 66 15.79 -8.82 5.67
N LYS A 67 14.96 -8.81 4.61
CA LYS A 67 15.42 -8.67 3.22
C LYS A 67 15.02 -7.32 2.66
N ASP A 68 15.96 -6.64 2.01
CA ASP A 68 15.68 -5.40 1.27
C ASP A 68 15.05 -5.73 -0.07
N GLU A 69 13.91 -5.09 -0.35
CA GLU A 69 13.16 -5.27 -1.58
C GLU A 69 12.82 -3.92 -2.20
N VAL A 70 12.49 -3.95 -3.49
CA VAL A 70 12.09 -2.79 -4.28
C VAL A 70 10.75 -3.08 -4.94
N PHE A 71 9.85 -2.09 -4.91
CA PHE A 71 8.56 -2.17 -5.55
C PHE A 71 8.30 -0.89 -6.33
N LYS A 72 8.14 -1.01 -7.64
CA LYS A 72 7.76 0.09 -8.52
C LYS A 72 6.27 -0.01 -8.82
N GLU A 73 5.54 1.07 -8.58
CA GLU A 73 4.09 1.08 -8.69
C GLU A 73 3.57 2.33 -9.38
N ARG A 74 2.37 2.20 -9.95
CA ARG A 74 1.55 3.32 -10.36
C ARG A 74 0.43 3.48 -9.35
N VAL A 75 0.23 4.70 -8.86
CA VAL A 75 -0.83 4.98 -7.90
C VAL A 75 -2.11 5.40 -8.61
N GLU A 76 -3.25 4.89 -8.11
CA GLU A 76 -4.58 5.29 -8.54
C GLU A 76 -5.36 5.77 -7.31
N PHE A 77 -5.97 6.95 -7.43
CA PHE A 77 -6.79 7.53 -6.36
C PHE A 77 -8.25 7.58 -6.79
N ASP A 78 -9.14 7.21 -5.86
CA ASP A 78 -10.57 7.44 -5.97
C ASP A 78 -10.97 8.31 -4.78
N ASP A 79 -10.99 9.63 -5.00
CA ASP A 79 -11.23 10.60 -3.93
C ASP A 79 -12.65 10.48 -3.37
N GLU A 80 -13.61 10.08 -4.18
CA GLU A 80 -15.00 9.93 -3.75
C GLU A 80 -15.15 8.78 -2.77
N LYS A 81 -14.49 7.65 -3.03
CA LYS A 81 -14.54 6.47 -2.17
C LYS A 81 -13.48 6.48 -1.08
N LEU A 82 -12.52 7.39 -1.14
CA LEU A 82 -11.33 7.41 -0.28
C LEU A 82 -10.51 6.11 -0.43
N ALA A 83 -10.26 5.74 -1.67
CA ALA A 83 -9.50 4.55 -2.00
C ALA A 83 -8.21 4.92 -2.72
N VAL A 84 -7.10 4.32 -2.29
CA VAL A 84 -5.81 4.41 -2.98
C VAL A 84 -5.38 3.01 -3.38
N THR A 85 -4.98 2.84 -4.63
CA THR A 85 -4.53 1.57 -5.18
C THR A 85 -3.12 1.70 -5.73
N PHE A 86 -2.26 0.78 -5.36
CA PHE A 86 -0.89 0.68 -5.84
C PHE A 86 -0.81 -0.50 -6.81
N VAL A 87 -0.69 -0.19 -8.11
CA VAL A 87 -0.60 -1.19 -9.16
C VAL A 87 0.87 -1.52 -9.40
N GLY A 88 1.28 -2.74 -9.09
CA GLY A 88 2.68 -3.17 -9.25
C GLY A 88 3.09 -3.20 -10.71
N LEU A 89 4.25 -2.62 -11.01
CA LEU A 89 4.84 -2.60 -12.35
C LEU A 89 6.12 -3.43 -12.43
N GLU A 90 7.02 -3.28 -11.45
CA GLU A 90 8.29 -3.99 -11.36
C GLU A 90 8.69 -4.19 -9.91
N GLY A 91 9.59 -5.11 -9.64
CA GLY A 91 10.18 -5.31 -8.32
C GLY A 91 10.25 -6.77 -7.90
N ASP A 92 10.70 -6.97 -6.66
CA ASP A 92 10.97 -8.32 -6.12
C ASP A 92 9.73 -9.20 -6.05
N VAL A 93 8.55 -8.63 -5.86
CA VAL A 93 7.30 -9.41 -5.83
C VAL A 93 7.09 -10.19 -7.12
N PHE A 94 7.58 -9.69 -8.25
CA PHE A 94 7.40 -10.34 -9.55
C PHE A 94 8.29 -11.57 -9.76
N GLU A 95 9.14 -11.90 -8.80
CA GLU A 95 9.82 -13.20 -8.77
C GLU A 95 8.85 -14.35 -8.50
N HIS A 96 7.71 -14.05 -7.86
CA HIS A 96 6.71 -15.06 -7.45
C HIS A 96 5.31 -14.81 -8.01
N TYR A 97 5.01 -13.57 -8.42
CA TYR A 97 3.67 -13.18 -8.85
C TYR A 97 3.72 -12.56 -10.23
N LYS A 98 2.71 -12.83 -11.03
CA LYS A 98 2.53 -12.24 -12.36
C LYS A 98 1.90 -10.86 -12.25
N THR A 99 0.96 -10.70 -11.32
CA THR A 99 0.32 -9.42 -11.02
C THR A 99 0.30 -9.21 -9.52
N PHE A 100 0.34 -7.96 -9.10
CA PHE A 100 0.36 -7.59 -7.68
C PHE A 100 -0.24 -6.21 -7.50
N LYS A 101 -1.31 -6.11 -6.71
CA LYS A 101 -2.03 -4.86 -6.53
C LYS A 101 -2.52 -4.73 -5.09
N ALA A 102 -2.24 -3.59 -4.46
CA ALA A 102 -2.59 -3.32 -3.07
C ALA A 102 -3.52 -2.12 -2.99
N THR A 103 -4.62 -2.24 -2.24
CA THR A 103 -5.61 -1.17 -2.09
C THR A 103 -5.86 -0.87 -0.61
N HIS A 104 -5.93 0.43 -0.28
CA HIS A 104 -6.42 0.93 0.99
C HIS A 104 -7.74 1.65 0.73
N LEU A 105 -8.83 1.12 1.24
CA LEU A 105 -10.16 1.75 1.17
C LEU A 105 -10.52 2.23 2.56
N VAL A 106 -10.69 3.53 2.74
CA VAL A 106 -11.03 4.10 4.05
C VAL A 106 -12.53 4.34 4.14
N VAL A 107 -13.15 3.78 5.18
CA VAL A 107 -14.59 3.84 5.36
C VAL A 107 -14.91 4.71 6.58
N PRO A 108 -15.54 5.89 6.39
CA PRO A 108 -15.95 6.73 7.53
C PRO A 108 -17.01 6.02 8.39
N LYS A 109 -16.84 6.09 9.71
CA LYS A 109 -17.80 5.56 10.67
C LYS A 109 -18.27 6.60 11.69
N GLY A 110 -17.62 7.77 11.70
CA GLY A 110 -17.94 8.89 12.57
C GLY A 110 -16.99 10.03 12.28
N LEU A 111 -17.08 11.11 13.04
CA LEU A 111 -16.25 12.30 12.83
C LEU A 111 -14.76 12.02 13.04
N GLU A 112 -14.45 11.17 14.03
CA GLU A 112 -13.06 10.82 14.36
C GLU A 112 -12.92 9.29 14.46
N HIS A 113 -13.72 8.56 13.70
CA HIS A 113 -13.69 7.11 13.69
C HIS A 113 -13.91 6.60 12.27
N SER A 114 -13.10 5.64 11.87
CA SER A 114 -13.16 5.04 10.54
C SER A 114 -12.62 3.62 10.59
N SER A 115 -12.64 2.95 9.46
CA SER A 115 -11.88 1.72 9.27
C SER A 115 -11.15 1.79 7.94
N VAL A 116 -10.06 1.02 7.82
CA VAL A 116 -9.41 0.83 6.53
C VAL A 116 -9.52 -0.64 6.14
N VAL A 117 -9.98 -0.85 4.92
CA VAL A 117 -10.05 -2.19 4.29
C VAL A 117 -8.83 -2.32 3.39
N LEU A 118 -7.95 -3.25 3.75
CA LEU A 118 -6.73 -3.53 3.01
C LEU A 118 -6.97 -4.73 2.12
N THR A 119 -6.77 -4.56 0.81
CA THR A 119 -6.97 -5.62 -0.17
C THR A 119 -5.68 -5.86 -0.95
N LEU A 120 -5.26 -7.11 -1.01
CA LEU A 120 -4.09 -7.52 -1.78
C LEU A 120 -4.54 -8.50 -2.84
N GLU A 121 -4.45 -8.09 -4.11
CA GLU A 121 -4.83 -8.92 -5.26
C GLU A 121 -3.58 -9.36 -6.01
N TYR A 122 -3.52 -10.62 -6.37
CA TYR A 122 -2.33 -11.19 -7.00
C TYR A 122 -2.68 -12.33 -7.95
N GLU A 123 -1.75 -12.64 -8.84
CA GLU A 123 -1.75 -13.88 -9.62
C GLU A 123 -0.37 -14.51 -9.44
N LYS A 124 -0.34 -15.77 -9.00
CA LYS A 124 0.93 -16.52 -8.85
C LYS A 124 1.53 -16.83 -10.21
N LEU A 125 2.87 -16.89 -10.29
CA LEU A 125 3.57 -17.36 -11.48
C LEU A 125 3.35 -18.86 -11.69
N GLY A 126 3.25 -19.62 -10.60
CA GLY A 126 3.05 -21.07 -10.65
C GLY A 126 2.49 -21.58 -9.31
N ASP A 127 2.14 -22.86 -9.27
CA ASP A 127 1.54 -23.49 -8.09
C ASP A 127 2.46 -23.44 -6.86
N ASP A 128 3.76 -23.38 -7.07
CA ASP A 128 4.77 -23.35 -6.01
C ASP A 128 5.07 -21.96 -5.49
N SER A 129 4.49 -20.90 -6.08
CA SER A 129 4.65 -19.56 -5.54
C SER A 129 3.98 -19.46 -4.17
N PRO A 130 4.61 -18.80 -3.18
CA PRO A 130 4.02 -18.69 -1.85
C PRO A 130 2.79 -17.79 -1.85
N TYR A 131 1.88 -17.99 -0.89
CA TYR A 131 0.83 -16.99 -0.65
C TYR A 131 1.46 -15.70 -0.08
N PRO A 132 0.99 -14.52 -0.48
CA PRO A 132 1.64 -13.25 -0.10
C PRO A 132 1.26 -12.75 1.30
N TYR A 133 1.25 -13.62 2.30
CA TYR A 133 0.89 -13.26 3.68
C TYR A 133 1.81 -12.20 4.26
N LYS A 134 3.13 -12.29 3.98
CA LYS A 134 4.09 -11.30 4.52
C LYS A 134 3.83 -9.89 3.99
N TYR A 135 3.31 -9.77 2.78
CA TYR A 135 2.96 -8.47 2.20
C TYR A 135 1.66 -7.92 2.79
N LEU A 136 0.71 -8.78 3.12
CA LEU A 136 -0.48 -8.37 3.85
C LEU A 136 -0.11 -7.87 5.25
N ASP A 137 0.79 -8.56 5.93
CA ASP A 137 1.29 -8.15 7.25
C ASP A 137 2.00 -6.79 7.17
N LEU A 138 2.78 -6.58 6.11
CA LEU A 138 3.42 -5.27 5.86
C LEU A 138 2.36 -4.17 5.72
N MET A 139 1.30 -4.41 4.96
CA MET A 139 0.19 -3.46 4.79
C MET A 139 -0.49 -3.16 6.13
N ASN A 140 -0.75 -4.19 6.95
CA ASN A 140 -1.35 -4.01 8.27
C ASN A 140 -0.44 -3.19 9.19
N ASN A 141 0.85 -3.46 9.18
CA ASN A 141 1.81 -2.74 10.02
C ASN A 141 1.96 -1.28 9.57
N LEU A 142 1.97 -1.04 8.26
CA LEU A 142 1.97 0.33 7.72
C LEU A 142 0.73 1.09 8.18
N ALA A 143 -0.44 0.48 8.08
CA ALA A 143 -1.70 1.11 8.48
C ALA A 143 -1.70 1.48 9.97
N LYS A 144 -1.15 0.61 10.83
CA LYS A 144 -1.01 0.90 12.27
C LYS A 144 -0.04 2.03 12.53
N ASP A 145 1.07 2.09 11.79
CA ASP A 145 2.06 3.15 11.92
C ASP A 145 1.46 4.50 11.47
N ILE A 146 0.69 4.50 10.39
CA ILE A 146 -0.01 5.72 9.94
C ILE A 146 -0.99 6.19 11.01
N GLU A 147 -1.79 5.29 11.56
CA GLU A 147 -2.75 5.65 12.62
C GLU A 147 -2.03 6.28 13.82
N SER A 148 -0.93 5.69 14.25
CA SER A 148 -0.16 6.19 15.38
C SER A 148 0.45 7.57 15.12
N HIS A 149 0.68 7.91 13.86
CA HIS A 149 1.22 9.20 13.45
C HIS A 149 0.16 10.31 13.46
N LEU A 150 -1.09 9.96 13.27
CA LEU A 150 -2.21 10.91 13.13
C LEU A 150 -2.72 11.49 14.47
#